data_a04c44d23eb5aaada981e5978bb9927d
#
_entry.id   a04c44d23eb5aaada981e5978bb9927d
#
_cell.length_a   1.000
_cell.length_b   1.000
_cell.length_c   1.000
_cell.angle_alpha   90.00
_cell.angle_beta   90.00
_cell.angle_gamma   90.00
#
_symmetry.space_group_name_H-M   'P 1'
#
loop_
_entity.id
_entity.type
_entity.pdbx_description
1 polymer ?
#
loop_
_entity_poly.entity_id
_entity_poly.type
_entity_poly.pdbx_seq_one_letter_code
_entity_poly.pdbx_strand_id
1 'polypeptide(L)'
;AYQRRGRVGLIIFQKNDAAVVLSPTSSVQLARWALADIPVGGKTPLSAGLTLAHRVIRQQRRLHPDVMPLMIVLTDGAGNVSMTNLSPKEESHRAAERFQREGIRCVVINMEHAAFDQGLARELAAHLGAPCLTLQQLRAESLYATVRKELEQL
;
A
#
# COMPACT_ATOMS: atom_id res chain seq x y z
N ALA A 1 -4.74 29.15 -5.63
CA ALA A 1 -4.69 27.67 -5.78
C ALA A 1 -4.37 27.05 -4.42
N TYR A 2 -5.34 26.33 -3.87
CA TYR A 2 -5.15 25.59 -2.63
C TYR A 2 -4.24 24.38 -2.91
N GLN A 3 -2.96 24.49 -2.61
CA GLN A 3 -2.10 23.32 -2.55
C GLN A 3 -2.45 22.56 -1.27
N ARG A 4 -3.15 21.45 -1.41
CA ARG A 4 -3.32 20.51 -0.31
C ARG A 4 -1.94 19.97 0.06
N ARG A 5 -1.47 20.34 1.25
CA ARG A 5 -0.21 19.77 1.77
C ARG A 5 -0.46 18.35 2.19
N GLY A 6 -0.15 17.42 1.28
CA GLY A 6 -0.18 16.00 1.57
C GLY A 6 1.00 15.57 2.45
N ARG A 7 0.81 14.50 3.18
CA ARG A 7 1.88 13.81 3.89
C ARG A 7 2.08 12.43 3.28
N VAL A 8 3.31 12.01 3.17
CA VAL A 8 3.69 10.69 2.64
C VAL A 8 4.46 9.94 3.71
N GLY A 9 4.04 8.71 3.96
CA GLY A 9 4.78 7.75 4.77
C GLY A 9 5.19 6.57 3.90
N LEU A 10 6.21 5.85 4.31
CA LEU A 10 6.69 4.67 3.59
C LEU A 10 6.90 3.51 4.56
N ILE A 11 6.30 2.39 4.23
CA ILE A 11 6.45 1.14 4.94
C ILE A 11 7.06 0.13 3.97
N ILE A 12 8.11 -0.55 4.39
CA ILE A 12 8.62 -1.70 3.66
C ILE A 12 8.30 -2.98 4.42
N PHE A 13 8.05 -4.04 3.67
CA PHE A 13 7.89 -5.37 4.24
C PHE A 13 8.89 -6.30 3.54
N GLN A 14 9.78 -6.88 4.34
CA GLN A 14 10.80 -7.80 3.86
C GLN A 14 11.25 -8.73 4.99
N LYS A 15 11.89 -9.83 4.63
CA LYS A 15 12.28 -10.87 5.57
C LYS A 15 11.05 -11.42 6.30
N ASN A 16 10.96 -11.25 7.60
CA ASN A 16 9.83 -11.75 8.40
C ASN A 16 8.94 -10.64 8.97
N ASP A 17 9.22 -9.38 8.64
CA ASP A 17 8.58 -8.25 9.30
C ASP A 17 8.38 -7.05 8.37
N ALA A 18 7.69 -6.06 8.88
CA ALA A 18 7.49 -4.78 8.23
C ALA A 18 8.01 -3.66 9.11
N ALA A 19 8.48 -2.59 8.49
CA ALA A 19 9.01 -1.44 9.21
C ALA A 19 8.60 -0.12 8.54
N VAL A 20 8.34 0.89 9.37
CA VAL A 20 8.17 2.26 8.91
C VAL A 20 9.57 2.83 8.64
N VAL A 21 9.88 3.04 7.36
CA VAL A 21 11.16 3.65 6.96
C VAL A 21 11.04 5.15 6.80
N LEU A 22 9.83 5.65 6.66
CA LEU A 22 9.52 7.07 6.63
C LEU A 22 8.18 7.30 7.35
N SER A 23 8.22 7.99 8.48
CA SER A 23 7.01 8.44 9.13
C SER A 23 6.31 9.50 8.27
N PRO A 24 4.97 9.61 8.31
CA PRO A 24 4.25 10.57 7.48
C PRO A 24 4.81 11.97 7.60
N THR A 25 5.24 12.51 6.47
CA THR A 25 5.90 13.82 6.37
C THR A 25 5.42 14.57 5.14
N SER A 26 5.48 15.90 5.20
CA SER A 26 5.26 16.77 4.04
C SER A 26 6.55 17.04 3.25
N SER A 27 7.68 16.52 3.70
CA SER A 27 8.97 16.71 3.03
C SER A 27 9.11 15.81 1.81
N VAL A 28 9.08 16.41 0.63
CA VAL A 28 9.33 15.71 -0.64
C VAL A 28 10.74 15.12 -0.70
N GLN A 29 11.72 15.81 -0.12
CA GLN A 29 13.11 15.38 -0.12
C GLN A 29 13.32 14.13 0.74
N LEU A 30 12.73 14.09 1.94
CA LEU A 30 12.78 12.89 2.78
C LEU A 30 12.12 11.71 2.10
N ALA A 31 10.99 11.92 1.42
CA ALA A 31 10.32 10.87 0.66
C ALA A 31 11.20 10.35 -0.48
N ARG A 32 11.86 11.22 -1.22
CA ARG A 32 12.79 10.81 -2.28
C ARG A 32 13.96 9.97 -1.74
N TRP A 33 14.55 10.39 -0.64
CA TRP A 33 15.65 9.64 0.00
C TRP A 33 15.20 8.26 0.45
N ALA A 34 14.04 8.17 1.09
CA ALA A 34 13.50 6.88 1.54
C ALA A 34 13.20 5.95 0.37
N LEU A 35 12.66 6.47 -0.75
CA LEU A 35 12.36 5.69 -1.95
C LEU A 35 13.62 5.24 -2.70
N ALA A 36 14.70 6.01 -2.62
CA ALA A 36 15.95 5.70 -3.32
C ALA A 36 16.67 4.48 -2.74
N ASP A 37 16.43 4.12 -1.50
CA ASP A 37 17.17 3.11 -0.75
C ASP A 37 16.30 1.93 -0.31
N ILE A 38 15.34 1.54 -1.14
CA ILE A 38 14.48 0.40 -0.86
C ILE A 38 15.21 -0.90 -1.20
N PRO A 39 15.41 -1.81 -0.22
CA PRO A 39 15.99 -3.11 -0.50
C PRO A 39 15.02 -3.97 -1.32
N VAL A 40 15.56 -4.78 -2.22
CA VAL A 40 14.80 -5.62 -3.16
C VAL A 40 15.09 -7.09 -2.87
N GLY A 41 14.03 -7.90 -2.94
CA GLY A 41 14.12 -9.36 -2.81
C GLY A 41 13.90 -9.89 -1.40
N GLY A 42 13.83 -11.20 -1.29
CA GLY A 42 13.61 -11.91 -0.03
C GLY A 42 12.16 -12.27 0.24
N LYS A 43 11.87 -12.55 1.48
CA LYS A 43 10.52 -12.92 1.93
C LYS A 43 9.56 -11.72 1.88
N THR A 44 8.28 -12.02 1.70
CA THR A 44 7.23 -11.00 1.58
C THR A 44 6.21 -11.14 2.72
N PRO A 45 6.44 -10.50 3.87
CA PRO A 45 5.47 -10.49 4.97
C PRO A 45 4.36 -9.45 4.70
N LEU A 46 3.52 -9.74 3.72
CA LEU A 46 2.49 -8.82 3.22
C LEU A 46 1.48 -8.46 4.32
N SER A 47 1.04 -9.44 5.10
CA SER A 47 0.11 -9.20 6.20
C SER A 47 0.68 -8.29 7.27
N ALA A 48 1.98 -8.45 7.59
CA ALA A 48 2.68 -7.56 8.52
C ALA A 48 2.73 -6.13 7.99
N GLY A 49 3.01 -5.97 6.68
CA GLY A 49 3.00 -4.66 6.03
C GLY A 49 1.64 -3.98 6.09
N LEU A 50 0.59 -4.71 5.77
CA LEU A 50 -0.79 -4.19 5.82
C LEU A 50 -1.19 -3.84 7.25
N THR A 51 -0.87 -4.67 8.22
CA THR A 51 -1.17 -4.42 9.63
C THR A 51 -0.46 -3.17 10.15
N LEU A 52 0.80 -3.00 9.78
CA LEU A 52 1.57 -1.81 10.16
C LEU A 52 1.02 -0.56 9.48
N ALA A 53 0.66 -0.63 8.21
CA ALA A 53 0.05 0.48 7.47
C ALA A 53 -1.28 0.90 8.12
N HIS A 54 -2.09 -0.05 8.50
CA HIS A 54 -3.35 0.22 9.21
C HIS A 54 -3.11 0.98 10.52
N ARG A 55 -2.11 0.56 11.28
CA ARG A 55 -1.74 1.23 12.54
C ARG A 55 -1.29 2.67 12.30
N VAL A 56 -0.45 2.91 11.29
CA VAL A 56 0.03 4.26 10.94
C VAL A 56 -1.14 5.16 10.52
N ILE A 57 -2.03 4.65 9.67
CA ILE A 57 -3.21 5.40 9.23
C ILE A 57 -4.12 5.74 10.41
N ARG A 58 -4.36 4.79 11.27
CA ARG A 58 -5.18 5.00 12.47
C ARG A 58 -4.58 6.08 13.38
N GLN A 59 -3.26 6.08 13.56
CA GLN A 59 -2.57 7.10 14.33
C GLN A 59 -2.71 8.48 13.67
N GLN A 60 -2.54 8.56 12.35
CA GLN A 60 -2.69 9.82 11.60
C GLN A 60 -4.12 10.38 11.71
N ARG A 61 -5.13 9.52 11.69
CA ARG A 61 -6.52 9.95 11.89
C ARG A 61 -6.78 10.52 13.28
N ARG A 62 -6.10 10.02 14.30
CA ARG A 62 -6.20 10.56 15.66
C ARG A 62 -5.55 11.94 15.77
N LEU A 63 -4.36 12.10 15.17
CA LEU A 63 -3.60 13.35 15.21
C LEU A 63 -4.19 14.42 14.30
N HIS A 64 -4.79 14.03 13.21
CA HIS A 64 -5.34 14.89 12.17
C HIS A 64 -6.71 14.37 11.74
N PRO A 65 -7.80 14.70 12.48
CA PRO A 65 -9.13 14.14 12.21
C PRO A 65 -9.65 14.38 10.79
N ASP A 66 -9.19 15.43 10.11
CA ASP A 66 -9.61 15.76 8.75
C ASP A 66 -8.77 15.09 7.66
N VAL A 67 -7.80 14.23 8.05
CA VAL A 67 -6.96 13.55 7.07
C VAL A 67 -7.78 12.55 6.25
N MET A 68 -7.54 12.56 4.94
CA MET A 68 -8.09 11.57 4.02
C MET A 68 -6.96 10.64 3.57
N PRO A 69 -6.81 9.48 4.23
CA PRO A 69 -5.72 8.58 3.91
C PRO A 69 -5.95 7.88 2.58
N LEU A 70 -4.87 7.68 1.85
CA LEU A 70 -4.82 6.82 0.68
C LEU A 70 -3.61 5.90 0.84
N MET A 71 -3.84 4.59 0.77
CA MET A 71 -2.78 3.60 0.78
C MET A 71 -2.50 3.11 -0.64
N ILE A 72 -1.23 3.14 -1.03
CA ILE A 72 -0.78 2.57 -2.30
C ILE A 72 0.09 1.36 -1.98
N VAL A 73 -0.30 0.20 -2.47
CA VAL A 73 0.41 -1.06 -2.25
C VAL A 73 1.09 -1.49 -3.54
N LEU A 74 2.42 -1.59 -3.52
CA LEU A 74 3.20 -2.12 -4.64
C LEU A 74 3.57 -3.56 -4.28
N THR A 75 3.01 -4.52 -4.98
CA THR A 75 3.18 -5.95 -4.66
C THR A 75 2.83 -6.83 -5.86
N ASP A 76 3.36 -8.05 -5.86
CA ASP A 76 2.86 -9.11 -6.74
C ASP A 76 1.67 -9.87 -6.14
N GLY A 77 1.28 -9.53 -4.91
CA GLY A 77 0.20 -10.17 -4.18
C GLY A 77 0.59 -11.47 -3.47
N ALA A 78 1.81 -11.96 -3.68
CA ALA A 78 2.29 -13.21 -3.09
C ALA A 78 2.88 -12.98 -1.71
N GLY A 79 2.04 -12.96 -0.68
CA GLY A 79 2.50 -13.02 0.71
C GLY A 79 3.00 -14.43 1.03
N ASN A 80 4.21 -14.54 1.60
CA ASN A 80 4.82 -15.83 1.93
C ASN A 80 5.28 -15.96 3.38
N VAL A 81 4.92 -15.02 4.23
CA VAL A 81 5.21 -15.04 5.66
C VAL A 81 3.95 -14.71 6.45
N SER A 82 3.63 -15.56 7.42
CA SER A 82 2.50 -15.34 8.34
C SER A 82 2.99 -14.87 9.70
N MET A 83 2.16 -14.06 10.38
CA MET A 83 2.34 -13.69 11.78
C MET A 83 1.60 -14.64 12.72
N THR A 84 0.64 -15.40 12.22
CA THR A 84 -0.25 -16.28 12.96
C THR A 84 -0.24 -17.69 12.39
N ASN A 85 -1.15 -18.54 12.83
CA ASN A 85 -1.33 -19.91 12.32
C ASN A 85 -2.05 -19.97 10.97
N LEU A 86 -2.55 -18.84 10.46
CA LEU A 86 -3.19 -18.78 9.15
C LEU A 86 -2.16 -18.88 8.03
N SER A 87 -2.58 -19.35 6.86
CA SER A 87 -1.74 -19.28 5.67
C SER A 87 -1.41 -17.81 5.36
N PRO A 88 -0.24 -17.52 4.74
CA PRO A 88 0.11 -16.15 4.36
C PRO A 88 -0.95 -15.46 3.53
N LYS A 89 -1.57 -16.17 2.60
CA LYS A 89 -2.63 -15.66 1.74
C LYS A 89 -3.87 -15.27 2.55
N GLU A 90 -4.35 -16.17 3.40
CA GLU A 90 -5.53 -15.94 4.21
C GLU A 90 -5.32 -14.79 5.18
N GLU A 91 -4.17 -14.75 5.83
CA GLU A 91 -3.82 -13.68 6.76
C GLU A 91 -3.78 -12.32 6.07
N SER A 92 -3.17 -12.26 4.87
CA SER A 92 -3.14 -11.03 4.06
C SER A 92 -4.53 -10.57 3.66
N HIS A 93 -5.40 -11.50 3.25
CA HIS A 93 -6.77 -11.18 2.88
C HIS A 93 -7.58 -10.64 4.06
N ARG A 94 -7.42 -11.21 5.23
CA ARG A 94 -8.08 -10.70 6.45
C ARG A 94 -7.57 -9.33 6.84
N ALA A 95 -6.28 -9.10 6.75
CA ALA A 95 -5.71 -7.77 6.99
C ALA A 95 -6.24 -6.75 5.98
N ALA A 96 -6.36 -7.12 4.71
CA ALA A 96 -6.90 -6.27 3.65
C ALA A 96 -8.37 -5.90 3.89
N GLU A 97 -9.18 -6.85 4.33
CA GLU A 97 -10.62 -6.63 4.59
C GLU A 97 -10.88 -5.58 5.67
N ARG A 98 -9.94 -5.37 6.59
CA ARG A 98 -10.05 -4.30 7.59
C ARG A 98 -10.06 -2.92 6.94
N PHE A 99 -9.24 -2.71 5.91
CA PHE A 99 -9.22 -1.45 5.15
C PHE A 99 -10.56 -1.22 4.45
N GLN A 100 -11.11 -2.25 3.84
CA GLN A 100 -12.39 -2.16 3.17
C GLN A 100 -13.52 -1.84 4.14
N ARG A 101 -13.60 -2.53 5.28
CA ARG A 101 -14.63 -2.29 6.30
C ARG A 101 -14.56 -0.89 6.89
N GLU A 102 -13.36 -0.34 7.04
CA GLU A 102 -13.16 1.00 7.61
C GLU A 102 -13.21 2.11 6.55
N GLY A 103 -13.47 1.76 5.29
CA GLY A 103 -13.58 2.73 4.22
C GLY A 103 -12.27 3.43 3.88
N ILE A 104 -11.13 2.80 4.14
CA ILE A 104 -9.83 3.36 3.79
C ILE A 104 -9.58 3.15 2.31
N ARG A 105 -9.32 4.23 1.58
CA ARG A 105 -9.02 4.18 0.14
C ARG A 105 -7.66 3.54 -0.10
N CYS A 106 -7.63 2.61 -1.05
CA CYS A 106 -6.42 1.89 -1.43
C CYS A 106 -6.31 1.80 -2.95
N VAL A 107 -5.08 1.67 -3.43
CA VAL A 107 -4.76 1.33 -4.82
C VAL A 107 -3.70 0.25 -4.78
N VAL A 108 -3.88 -0.83 -5.51
CA VAL A 108 -2.88 -1.89 -5.64
C VAL A 108 -2.20 -1.75 -6.99
N ILE A 109 -0.87 -1.77 -6.97
CA ILE A 109 -0.04 -1.78 -8.16
C ILE A 109 0.58 -3.15 -8.28
N ASN A 110 0.18 -3.88 -9.32
CA ASN A 110 0.68 -5.22 -9.59
C ASN A 110 2.09 -5.12 -10.19
N MET A 111 3.07 -5.58 -9.43
CA MET A 111 4.48 -5.57 -9.82
C MET A 111 4.88 -6.84 -10.59
N GLU A 112 3.99 -7.81 -10.72
CA GLU A 112 4.26 -9.05 -11.41
C GLU A 112 4.31 -8.84 -12.92
N HIS A 113 5.26 -9.52 -13.57
CA HIS A 113 5.30 -9.55 -15.03
C HIS A 113 4.09 -10.31 -15.58
N ALA A 114 3.46 -9.79 -16.64
CA ALA A 114 2.24 -10.35 -17.20
C ALA A 114 2.33 -11.85 -17.51
N ALA A 115 3.51 -12.32 -17.95
CA ALA A 115 3.73 -13.73 -18.28
C ALA A 115 3.66 -14.67 -17.05
N PHE A 116 3.88 -14.14 -15.86
CA PHE A 116 3.90 -14.92 -14.61
C PHE A 116 2.78 -14.55 -13.65
N ASP A 117 1.88 -13.67 -14.07
CA ASP A 117 0.81 -13.15 -13.23
C ASP A 117 -0.23 -14.23 -12.92
N GLN A 118 -0.31 -14.63 -11.66
CA GLN A 118 -1.28 -15.60 -11.15
C GLN A 118 -2.56 -14.93 -10.64
N GLY A 119 -2.72 -13.63 -10.78
CA GLY A 119 -3.88 -12.89 -10.32
C GLY A 119 -3.90 -12.58 -8.83
N LEU A 120 -2.80 -12.81 -8.10
CA LEU A 120 -2.74 -12.63 -6.66
C LEU A 120 -2.89 -11.17 -6.24
N ALA A 121 -2.31 -10.24 -6.99
CA ALA A 121 -2.46 -8.81 -6.71
C ALA A 121 -3.91 -8.35 -6.90
N ARG A 122 -4.60 -8.87 -7.92
CA ARG A 122 -6.03 -8.60 -8.14
C ARG A 122 -6.90 -9.18 -7.04
N GLU A 123 -6.58 -10.36 -6.54
CA GLU A 123 -7.28 -10.94 -5.38
C GLU A 123 -7.12 -10.04 -4.15
N LEU A 124 -5.90 -9.61 -3.87
CA LEU A 124 -5.63 -8.70 -2.76
C LEU A 124 -6.43 -7.40 -2.92
N ALA A 125 -6.43 -6.82 -4.11
CA ALA A 125 -7.18 -5.61 -4.40
C ALA A 125 -8.68 -5.79 -4.15
N ALA A 126 -9.25 -6.94 -4.52
CA ALA A 126 -10.65 -7.25 -4.25
C ALA A 126 -10.95 -7.26 -2.75
N HIS A 127 -10.07 -7.85 -1.93
CA HIS A 127 -10.22 -7.85 -0.48
C HIS A 127 -10.05 -6.46 0.15
N LEU A 128 -9.23 -5.61 -0.48
CA LEU A 128 -9.07 -4.20 -0.08
C LEU A 128 -10.23 -3.31 -0.56
N GLY A 129 -11.06 -3.81 -1.47
CA GLY A 129 -12.04 -2.97 -2.15
C GLY A 129 -11.40 -1.90 -3.02
N ALA A 130 -10.28 -2.23 -3.68
CA ALA A 130 -9.41 -1.28 -4.36
C ALA A 130 -9.23 -1.63 -5.84
N PRO A 131 -8.96 -0.63 -6.71
CA PRO A 131 -8.51 -0.90 -8.07
C PRO A 131 -7.11 -1.51 -8.06
N CYS A 132 -6.84 -2.34 -9.08
CA CYS A 132 -5.54 -2.93 -9.32
C CYS A 132 -5.00 -2.46 -10.66
N LEU A 133 -3.84 -1.84 -10.67
CA LEU A 133 -3.18 -1.33 -11.87
C LEU A 133 -1.94 -2.16 -12.18
N THR A 134 -1.61 -2.27 -13.46
CA THR A 134 -0.35 -2.86 -13.91
C THR A 134 0.73 -1.79 -14.05
N LEU A 135 2.01 -2.22 -14.11
CA LEU A 135 3.11 -1.31 -14.39
C LEU A 135 2.97 -0.61 -15.74
N GLN A 136 2.44 -1.31 -16.74
CA GLN A 136 2.20 -0.73 -18.06
C GLN A 136 1.17 0.39 -18.00
N GLN A 137 0.10 0.22 -17.25
CA GLN A 137 -0.90 1.26 -17.03
C GLN A 137 -0.30 2.48 -16.33
N LEU A 138 0.64 2.26 -15.39
CA LEU A 138 1.36 3.35 -14.75
C LEU A 138 2.23 4.15 -15.70
N ARG A 139 2.84 3.50 -16.68
CA ARG A 139 3.69 4.18 -17.68
C ARG A 139 2.87 4.95 -18.71
N ALA A 140 1.71 4.40 -19.09
CA ALA A 140 0.87 5.00 -20.12
C ALA A 140 0.11 6.23 -19.62
N GLU A 141 -0.41 6.15 -18.41
CA GLU A 141 -1.21 7.20 -17.79
C GLU A 141 -0.71 7.37 -16.37
N SER A 142 0.01 8.33 -16.14
CA SER A 142 0.63 8.57 -14.86
C SER A 142 -0.17 8.08 -13.65
N LEU A 143 0.52 7.42 -12.73
CA LEU A 143 0.06 7.16 -11.37
C LEU A 143 -0.62 8.41 -10.78
N TYR A 144 -0.10 9.58 -11.14
CA TYR A 144 -0.64 10.87 -10.76
C TYR A 144 -2.12 11.04 -11.11
N ALA A 145 -2.52 10.69 -12.34
CA ALA A 145 -3.92 10.82 -12.75
C ALA A 145 -4.84 9.87 -11.97
N THR A 146 -4.38 8.64 -11.70
CA THR A 146 -5.15 7.66 -10.93
C THR A 146 -5.26 8.07 -9.47
N VAL A 147 -4.17 8.46 -8.84
CA VAL A 147 -4.16 8.94 -7.44
C VAL A 147 -5.06 10.17 -7.31
N ARG A 148 -4.97 11.10 -8.24
CA ARG A 148 -5.83 12.27 -8.28
C ARG A 148 -7.31 11.90 -8.39
N LYS A 149 -7.63 10.96 -9.26
CA LYS A 149 -9.00 10.48 -9.45
C LYS A 149 -9.56 9.85 -8.16
N GLU A 150 -8.77 9.01 -7.50
CA GLU A 150 -9.18 8.41 -6.22
C GLU A 150 -9.37 9.46 -5.13
N LEU A 151 -8.51 10.46 -5.08
CA LEU A 151 -8.65 11.56 -4.12
C LEU A 151 -9.87 12.45 -4.41
N GLU A 152 -10.23 12.65 -5.68
CA GLU A 152 -11.42 13.42 -6.07
C GLU A 152 -12.73 12.70 -5.74
N GLN A 153 -12.71 11.37 -5.60
CA GLN A 153 -13.87 10.57 -5.22
C GLN A 153 -14.10 10.53 -3.70
N LEU A 154 -13.21 11.12 -2.95
CA LEU A 154 -13.37 11.30 -1.52
C LEU A 154 -14.25 12.55 -1.25
#